data_82120a15a709440d8ef221e58bec6304
#
_entry.id   82120a15a709440d8ef221e58bec6304
#
_cell.length_a   1.000
_cell.length_b   1.000
_cell.length_c   1.000
_cell.angle_alpha   90.00
_cell.angle_beta   90.00
_cell.angle_gamma   90.00
#
_symmetry.space_group_name_H-M   'P 1'
#
loop_
_entity.id
_entity.type
_entity.pdbx_description
1 polymer ?
#
loop_
_entity_poly.entity_id
_entity_poly.type
_entity_poly.pdbx_seq_one_letter_code
_entity_poly.pdbx_strand_id
1 'polypeptide(L)'
;MKKKIIFDLDGTLMNADFSLEDKFFRDKLGCEDAEKFVSMKCDLLLKYENLFFKYDISKFSEFLTIESGVKISDELVEEWLNMGSTLNDKLVPDIVDVLEYLKTKDYELIVLSNWFKSTQINRLKKMGLYDYFVEVYGGDDFLKPNPISYLSICDDVSECVMIGDSYNNDFLGPKNIGMEAILYDPDDKVSEKCKIKRMNELKEMF
;
A
#
# COMPACT_ATOMS: atom_id res chain seq x y z
N MET A 1 -12.11 -21.10 -10.15
CA MET A 1 -10.65 -20.92 -9.93
C MET A 1 -10.39 -19.42 -9.81
N LYS A 2 -9.59 -18.96 -8.88
CA LYS A 2 -9.30 -17.52 -8.72
C LYS A 2 -8.53 -17.02 -9.92
N LYS A 3 -9.00 -15.93 -10.54
CA LYS A 3 -8.37 -15.35 -11.73
C LYS A 3 -7.47 -14.18 -11.40
N LYS A 4 -7.80 -13.39 -10.36
CA LYS A 4 -7.05 -12.20 -9.96
C LYS A 4 -6.48 -12.36 -8.56
N ILE A 5 -5.17 -12.13 -8.40
CA ILE A 5 -4.52 -12.04 -7.09
C ILE A 5 -4.06 -10.60 -6.90
N ILE A 6 -4.62 -9.95 -5.89
CA ILE A 6 -4.38 -8.55 -5.57
C ILE A 6 -3.42 -8.50 -4.39
N PHE A 7 -2.28 -7.85 -4.56
CA PHE A 7 -1.29 -7.66 -3.52
C PHE A 7 -1.30 -6.22 -3.00
N ASP A 8 -1.22 -6.07 -1.71
CA ASP A 8 -0.70 -4.84 -1.13
C ASP A 8 0.80 -4.70 -1.42
N LEU A 9 1.37 -3.51 -1.19
CA LEU A 9 2.77 -3.25 -1.49
C LEU A 9 3.64 -3.16 -0.24
N ASP A 10 3.36 -2.19 0.64
CA ASP A 10 4.19 -1.90 1.81
C ASP A 10 3.93 -2.90 2.94
N GLY A 11 4.98 -3.57 3.41
CA GLY A 11 4.82 -4.67 4.38
C GLY A 11 4.49 -6.03 3.75
N THR A 12 4.15 -6.06 2.45
CA THR A 12 3.67 -7.26 1.73
C THR A 12 4.61 -7.68 0.61
N LEU A 13 4.87 -6.82 -0.37
CA LEU A 13 5.84 -7.07 -1.45
C LEU A 13 7.24 -6.59 -1.07
N MET A 14 7.30 -5.47 -0.37
CA MET A 14 8.54 -4.84 0.07
C MET A 14 8.36 -4.04 1.35
N ASN A 15 9.47 -3.80 2.05
CA ASN A 15 9.55 -2.94 3.23
C ASN A 15 10.42 -1.72 2.92
N ALA A 16 9.91 -0.53 3.18
CA ALA A 16 10.64 0.72 3.01
C ALA A 16 11.27 1.21 4.32
N ASP A 17 12.37 1.95 4.18
CA ASP A 17 12.93 2.73 5.27
C ASP A 17 12.29 4.12 5.30
N PHE A 18 11.17 4.23 6.01
CA PHE A 18 10.42 5.48 6.15
C PHE A 18 11.13 6.56 7.00
N SER A 19 12.28 6.26 7.64
CA SER A 19 13.06 7.28 8.32
C SER A 19 13.60 8.36 7.37
N LEU A 20 13.73 8.06 6.10
CA LEU A 20 14.09 9.01 5.05
C LEU A 20 13.02 10.08 4.84
N GLU A 21 11.76 9.78 5.07
CA GLU A 21 10.68 10.78 5.03
C GLU A 21 10.79 11.78 6.17
N ASP A 22 11.10 11.30 7.37
CA ASP A 22 11.30 12.18 8.53
C ASP A 22 12.45 13.13 8.30
N LYS A 23 13.55 12.63 7.72
CA LYS A 23 14.68 13.47 7.32
C LYS A 23 14.27 14.49 6.26
N PHE A 24 13.51 14.07 5.24
CA PHE A 24 13.03 14.97 4.20
C PHE A 24 12.23 16.15 4.80
N PHE A 25 11.30 15.91 5.71
CA PHE A 25 10.54 16.98 6.34
C PHE A 25 11.42 17.88 7.23
N ARG A 26 12.41 17.32 7.94
CA ARG A 26 13.38 18.12 8.70
C ARG A 26 14.23 19.03 7.83
N ASP A 27 14.53 18.59 6.61
CA ASP A 27 15.29 19.38 5.64
C ASP A 27 14.43 20.47 4.95
N LYS A 28 13.12 20.28 4.84
CA LYS A 28 12.18 21.16 4.10
C LYS A 28 11.43 22.16 4.97
N LEU A 29 11.13 21.80 6.21
CA LEU A 29 10.38 22.63 7.14
C LEU A 29 11.32 23.25 8.17
N GLY A 30 10.93 24.36 8.80
CA GLY A 30 11.65 24.89 9.98
C GLY A 30 11.64 23.87 11.12
N CYS A 31 12.66 23.91 11.99
CA CYS A 31 12.91 22.88 12.99
C CYS A 31 11.67 22.55 13.86
N GLU A 32 10.96 23.58 14.35
CA GLU A 32 9.76 23.39 15.17
C GLU A 32 8.62 22.76 14.37
N ASP A 33 8.34 23.25 13.16
CA ASP A 33 7.31 22.74 12.26
C ASP A 33 7.60 21.30 11.82
N ALA A 34 8.87 20.99 11.55
CA ALA A 34 9.29 19.65 11.15
C ALA A 34 9.03 18.61 12.25
N GLU A 35 9.47 18.88 13.49
CA GLU A 35 9.25 17.93 14.59
C GLU A 35 7.76 17.76 14.89
N LYS A 36 6.98 18.86 14.85
CA LYS A 36 5.53 18.81 15.01
C LYS A 36 4.89 17.93 13.93
N PHE A 37 5.20 18.18 12.64
CA PHE A 37 4.61 17.43 11.54
C PHE A 37 5.00 15.95 11.56
N VAL A 38 6.28 15.64 11.73
CA VAL A 38 6.80 14.28 11.79
C VAL A 38 6.14 13.47 12.91
N SER A 39 5.92 14.09 14.08
CA SER A 39 5.26 13.41 15.21
C SER A 39 3.79 13.05 14.93
N MET A 40 3.12 13.76 14.04
CA MET A 40 1.70 13.59 13.70
C MET A 40 1.49 12.85 12.38
N LYS A 41 2.51 12.74 11.54
CA LYS A 41 2.40 12.28 10.14
C LYS A 41 1.59 10.99 9.98
N CYS A 42 1.92 9.95 10.75
CA CYS A 42 1.23 8.66 10.63
C CYS A 42 -0.27 8.76 10.99
N ASP A 43 -0.60 9.48 12.04
CA ASP A 43 -1.99 9.67 12.47
C ASP A 43 -2.77 10.50 11.44
N LEU A 44 -2.13 11.49 10.82
CA LEU A 44 -2.73 12.31 9.76
C LEU A 44 -3.01 11.48 8.51
N LEU A 45 -2.11 10.61 8.10
CA LEU A 45 -2.32 9.69 6.98
C LEU A 45 -3.52 8.79 7.24
N LEU A 46 -3.55 8.11 8.39
CA LEU A 46 -4.67 7.25 8.78
C LEU A 46 -5.99 8.02 8.85
N LYS A 47 -5.96 9.25 9.36
CA LYS A 47 -7.15 10.10 9.43
C LYS A 47 -7.65 10.48 8.04
N TYR A 48 -6.76 10.84 7.12
CA TYR A 48 -7.12 11.16 5.74
C TYR A 48 -7.75 9.95 5.05
N GLU A 49 -7.12 8.78 5.12
CA GLU A 49 -7.58 7.54 4.51
C GLU A 49 -8.95 7.07 5.03
N ASN A 50 -9.28 7.39 6.28
CA ASN A 50 -10.59 7.10 6.86
C ASN A 50 -11.69 8.11 6.44
N LEU A 51 -11.32 9.31 6.02
CA LEU A 51 -12.26 10.39 5.68
C LEU A 51 -12.52 10.52 4.18
N PHE A 52 -11.57 10.11 3.34
CA PHE A 52 -11.61 10.33 1.91
C PHE A 52 -11.57 9.01 1.12
N PHE A 53 -12.08 9.05 -0.12
CA PHE A 53 -12.12 7.89 -1.01
C PHE A 53 -10.84 7.69 -1.80
N LYS A 54 -10.06 8.76 -1.98
CA LYS A 54 -8.80 8.77 -2.70
C LYS A 54 -7.96 9.99 -2.31
N TYR A 55 -6.69 9.91 -2.62
CA TYR A 55 -5.82 11.08 -2.56
C TYR A 55 -6.07 12.03 -3.74
N ASP A 56 -6.01 13.31 -3.42
CA ASP A 56 -5.93 14.44 -4.34
C ASP A 56 -4.91 15.39 -3.73
N ILE A 57 -3.91 15.82 -4.49
CA ILE A 57 -2.76 16.56 -3.93
C ILE A 57 -3.21 17.82 -3.19
N SER A 58 -4.06 18.65 -3.82
CA SER A 58 -4.49 19.90 -3.21
C SER A 58 -5.37 19.70 -1.96
N LYS A 59 -6.27 18.72 -1.98
CA LYS A 59 -7.07 18.39 -0.78
C LYS A 59 -6.20 17.79 0.32
N PHE A 60 -5.21 17.01 -0.04
CA PHE A 60 -4.30 16.38 0.91
C PHE A 60 -3.40 17.41 1.57
N SER A 61 -2.79 18.32 0.82
CA SER A 61 -1.96 19.40 1.34
C SER A 61 -2.76 20.35 2.25
N GLU A 62 -4.00 20.72 1.84
CA GLU A 62 -4.91 21.51 2.65
C GLU A 62 -5.26 20.80 3.97
N PHE A 63 -5.65 19.52 3.90
CA PHE A 63 -5.95 18.71 5.07
C PHE A 63 -4.74 18.62 6.02
N LEU A 64 -3.55 18.33 5.52
CA LEU A 64 -2.34 18.27 6.33
C LEU A 64 -2.04 19.60 7.00
N THR A 65 -2.23 20.73 6.28
CA THR A 65 -2.01 22.07 6.80
C THR A 65 -2.99 22.39 7.94
N ILE A 66 -4.27 22.11 7.75
CA ILE A 66 -5.31 22.39 8.76
C ILE A 66 -5.10 21.54 10.02
N GLU A 67 -4.88 20.25 9.84
CA GLU A 67 -4.82 19.29 10.96
C GLU A 67 -3.51 19.39 11.75
N SER A 68 -2.39 19.63 11.07
CA SER A 68 -1.10 19.80 11.75
C SER A 68 -0.87 21.22 12.27
N GLY A 69 -1.49 22.23 11.62
CA GLY A 69 -1.16 23.64 11.83
C GLY A 69 0.24 24.02 11.28
N VAL A 70 0.84 23.15 10.47
CA VAL A 70 2.10 23.38 9.73
C VAL A 70 1.76 23.59 8.26
N LYS A 71 2.29 24.63 7.64
CA LYS A 71 2.02 24.90 6.21
C LYS A 71 2.64 23.84 5.32
N ILE A 72 1.81 23.01 4.71
CA ILE A 72 2.18 21.98 3.71
C ILE A 72 1.59 22.42 2.37
N SER A 73 2.45 22.75 1.40
CA SER A 73 1.99 23.12 0.06
C SER A 73 1.87 21.92 -0.88
N ASP A 74 1.17 22.11 -2.01
CA ASP A 74 1.05 21.08 -3.05
C ASP A 74 2.43 20.68 -3.56
N GLU A 75 3.33 21.66 -3.78
CA GLU A 75 4.69 21.40 -4.23
C GLU A 75 5.49 20.57 -3.21
N LEU A 76 5.29 20.80 -1.91
CA LEU A 76 5.94 19.98 -0.88
C LEU A 76 5.43 18.54 -0.89
N VAL A 77 4.13 18.34 -1.14
CA VAL A 77 3.56 17.00 -1.32
C VAL A 77 4.16 16.34 -2.56
N GLU A 78 4.23 17.02 -3.71
CA GLU A 78 4.85 16.49 -4.93
C GLU A 78 6.33 16.13 -4.73
N GLU A 79 7.10 16.96 -4.01
CA GLU A 79 8.48 16.65 -3.65
C GLU A 79 8.57 15.41 -2.73
N TRP A 80 7.64 15.27 -1.78
CA TRP A 80 7.53 14.08 -0.93
C TRP A 80 7.26 12.82 -1.75
N LEU A 81 6.32 12.87 -2.71
CA LEU A 81 6.04 11.74 -3.61
C LEU A 81 7.26 11.35 -4.45
N ASN A 82 7.99 12.35 -4.96
CA ASN A 82 9.22 12.11 -5.71
C ASN A 82 10.30 11.47 -4.83
N MET A 83 10.47 11.98 -3.61
CA MET A 83 11.39 11.39 -2.63
C MET A 83 10.97 9.96 -2.26
N GLY A 84 9.67 9.71 -2.04
CA GLY A 84 9.10 8.39 -1.76
C GLY A 84 9.46 7.35 -2.83
N SER A 85 9.60 7.76 -4.10
CA SER A 85 10.08 6.90 -5.18
C SER A 85 11.54 6.44 -5.01
N THR A 86 12.30 7.07 -4.14
CA THR A 86 13.74 6.81 -3.91
C THR A 86 14.04 6.07 -2.61
N LEU A 87 13.02 5.71 -1.83
CA LEU A 87 13.18 4.99 -0.56
C LEU A 87 14.06 3.73 -0.71
N ASN A 88 14.72 3.36 0.38
CA ASN A 88 15.52 2.13 0.44
C ASN A 88 14.61 0.94 0.69
N ASP A 89 14.01 0.46 -0.39
CA ASP A 89 13.15 -0.71 -0.36
C ASP A 89 13.96 -2.00 -0.20
N LYS A 90 13.40 -2.96 0.54
CA LYS A 90 13.88 -4.34 0.62
C LYS A 90 12.72 -5.28 0.30
N LEU A 91 12.95 -6.21 -0.61
CA LEU A 91 11.96 -7.22 -0.95
C LEU A 91 11.64 -8.09 0.27
N VAL A 92 10.37 -8.44 0.41
CA VAL A 92 9.95 -9.46 1.37
C VAL A 92 10.56 -10.81 0.91
N PRO A 93 11.05 -11.65 1.83
CA PRO A 93 11.63 -12.94 1.48
C PRO A 93 10.72 -13.79 0.59
N ASP A 94 11.29 -14.48 -0.37
CA ASP A 94 10.64 -15.39 -1.32
C ASP A 94 9.65 -14.74 -2.30
N ILE A 95 9.44 -13.41 -2.27
CA ILE A 95 8.38 -12.78 -3.06
C ILE A 95 8.56 -12.96 -4.57
N VAL A 96 9.78 -12.81 -5.09
CA VAL A 96 10.06 -13.00 -6.52
C VAL A 96 9.70 -14.41 -6.98
N ASP A 97 10.15 -15.41 -6.23
CA ASP A 97 9.87 -16.82 -6.44
C ASP A 97 8.35 -17.13 -6.45
N VAL A 98 7.60 -16.47 -5.57
CA VAL A 98 6.15 -16.61 -5.48
C VAL A 98 5.47 -15.95 -6.68
N LEU A 99 5.87 -14.74 -7.06
CA LEU A 99 5.30 -14.05 -8.21
C LEU A 99 5.56 -14.81 -9.51
N GLU A 100 6.78 -15.36 -9.70
CA GLU A 100 7.10 -16.22 -10.83
C GLU A 100 6.22 -17.46 -10.87
N TYR A 101 6.06 -18.15 -9.73
CA TYR A 101 5.19 -19.31 -9.63
C TYR A 101 3.74 -18.98 -9.98
N LEU A 102 3.16 -17.91 -9.43
CA LEU A 102 1.79 -17.51 -9.70
C LEU A 102 1.56 -17.14 -11.17
N LYS A 103 2.55 -16.51 -11.83
CA LYS A 103 2.52 -16.25 -13.27
C LYS A 103 2.44 -17.55 -14.09
N THR A 104 3.11 -18.62 -13.66
CA THR A 104 3.01 -19.93 -14.35
C THR A 104 1.63 -20.57 -14.23
N LYS A 105 0.81 -20.12 -13.27
CA LYS A 105 -0.55 -20.61 -13.03
C LYS A 105 -1.63 -19.77 -13.70
N ASP A 106 -1.23 -18.85 -14.57
CA ASP A 106 -2.14 -17.98 -15.36
C ASP A 106 -3.03 -17.07 -14.50
N TYR A 107 -2.54 -16.65 -13.32
CA TYR A 107 -3.20 -15.62 -12.51
C TYR A 107 -2.84 -14.22 -13.01
N GLU A 108 -3.84 -13.34 -13.03
CA GLU A 108 -3.61 -11.91 -13.18
C GLU A 108 -3.16 -11.33 -11.84
N LEU A 109 -1.94 -10.82 -11.78
CA LEU A 109 -1.39 -10.22 -10.57
C LEU A 109 -1.60 -8.70 -10.62
N ILE A 110 -2.13 -8.13 -9.56
CA ILE A 110 -2.49 -6.71 -9.45
C ILE A 110 -1.91 -6.17 -8.15
N VAL A 111 -1.49 -4.90 -8.15
CA VAL A 111 -1.15 -4.17 -6.91
C VAL A 111 -2.27 -3.20 -6.56
N LEU A 112 -2.66 -3.17 -5.29
CA LEU A 112 -3.56 -2.18 -4.70
C LEU A 112 -2.94 -1.62 -3.40
N SER A 113 -2.43 -0.39 -3.46
CA SER A 113 -1.77 0.28 -2.34
C SER A 113 -2.45 1.60 -2.00
N ASN A 114 -2.41 1.98 -0.72
CA ASN A 114 -2.98 3.25 -0.24
C ASN A 114 -2.07 4.47 -0.48
N TRP A 115 -0.93 4.33 -1.15
CA TRP A 115 -0.09 5.46 -1.50
C TRP A 115 -0.23 5.83 -2.98
N PHE A 116 0.23 7.00 -3.38
CA PHE A 116 0.09 7.49 -4.77
C PHE A 116 0.67 6.53 -5.80
N LYS A 117 -0.11 6.23 -6.83
CA LYS A 117 0.19 5.26 -7.90
C LYS A 117 1.55 5.50 -8.55
N SER A 118 1.87 6.75 -8.87
CA SER A 118 3.14 7.09 -9.53
C SER A 118 4.37 6.70 -8.68
N THR A 119 4.31 6.97 -7.38
CA THR A 119 5.36 6.58 -6.42
C THR A 119 5.51 5.07 -6.36
N GLN A 120 4.40 4.33 -6.24
CA GLN A 120 4.42 2.87 -6.15
C GLN A 120 4.92 2.20 -7.42
N ILE A 121 4.53 2.70 -8.60
CA ILE A 121 5.06 2.22 -9.88
C ILE A 121 6.59 2.42 -9.96
N ASN A 122 7.10 3.57 -9.55
CA ASN A 122 8.53 3.84 -9.57
C ASN A 122 9.30 2.90 -8.62
N ARG A 123 8.76 2.64 -7.42
CA ARG A 123 9.33 1.68 -6.46
C ARG A 123 9.32 0.25 -7.02
N LEU A 124 8.21 -0.20 -7.59
CA LEU A 124 8.10 -1.51 -8.25
C LEU A 124 9.11 -1.68 -9.38
N LYS A 125 9.28 -0.65 -10.23
CA LYS A 125 10.28 -0.66 -11.32
C LYS A 125 11.70 -0.75 -10.77
N LYS A 126 12.03 0.04 -9.75
CA LYS A 126 13.34 0.05 -9.09
C LYS A 126 13.67 -1.32 -8.50
N MET A 127 12.68 -2.02 -7.95
CA MET A 127 12.84 -3.35 -7.35
C MET A 127 12.70 -4.51 -8.34
N GLY A 128 12.46 -4.23 -9.62
CA GLY A 128 12.31 -5.25 -10.66
C GLY A 128 11.00 -6.06 -10.56
N LEU A 129 9.99 -5.54 -9.87
CA LEU A 129 8.71 -6.23 -9.67
C LEU A 129 7.61 -5.78 -10.64
N TYR A 130 7.76 -4.63 -11.30
CA TYR A 130 6.69 -4.01 -12.09
C TYR A 130 6.10 -4.93 -13.17
N ASP A 131 6.94 -5.69 -13.87
CA ASP A 131 6.54 -6.55 -15.00
C ASP A 131 5.82 -7.85 -14.58
N TYR A 132 5.71 -8.10 -13.28
CA TYR A 132 4.87 -9.19 -12.78
C TYR A 132 3.38 -8.82 -12.77
N PHE A 133 3.05 -7.53 -12.69
CA PHE A 133 1.69 -7.05 -12.48
C PHE A 133 1.08 -6.53 -13.78
N VAL A 134 -0.18 -6.91 -14.03
CA VAL A 134 -0.94 -6.41 -15.18
C VAL A 134 -1.48 -5.00 -14.92
N GLU A 135 -1.69 -4.61 -13.66
CA GLU A 135 -2.16 -3.29 -13.26
C GLU A 135 -1.67 -2.93 -11.86
N VAL A 136 -1.50 -1.64 -11.61
CA VAL A 136 -1.16 -1.06 -10.31
C VAL A 136 -2.18 0.03 -9.99
N TYR A 137 -2.86 -0.08 -8.86
CA TYR A 137 -3.75 0.93 -8.32
C TYR A 137 -3.11 1.59 -7.11
N GLY A 138 -3.19 2.90 -7.04
CA GLY A 138 -2.71 3.72 -5.93
C GLY A 138 -3.86 4.37 -5.15
N GLY A 139 -3.51 5.04 -4.07
CA GLY A 139 -4.46 5.77 -3.25
C GLY A 139 -5.10 6.97 -3.97
N ASP A 140 -4.51 7.44 -5.07
CA ASP A 140 -5.09 8.44 -5.96
C ASP A 140 -6.14 7.85 -6.94
N ASP A 141 -6.19 6.52 -7.08
CA ASP A 141 -7.33 5.82 -7.69
C ASP A 141 -8.39 5.53 -6.62
N PHE A 142 -8.02 4.79 -5.57
CA PHE A 142 -8.93 4.34 -4.49
C PHE A 142 -8.17 4.14 -3.18
N LEU A 143 -8.83 4.35 -2.04
CA LEU A 143 -8.29 4.08 -0.70
C LEU A 143 -8.97 2.86 -0.06
N LYS A 144 -8.18 1.87 0.35
CA LYS A 144 -8.62 0.80 1.25
C LYS A 144 -8.86 1.37 2.66
N PRO A 145 -9.81 0.86 3.45
CA PRO A 145 -10.66 -0.30 3.21
C PRO A 145 -11.99 0.02 2.54
N ASN A 146 -12.12 1.14 1.81
CA ASN A 146 -13.38 1.48 1.15
C ASN A 146 -13.77 0.36 0.16
N PRO A 147 -15.01 -0.17 0.20
CA PRO A 147 -15.46 -1.24 -0.69
C PRO A 147 -15.22 -0.97 -2.18
N ILE A 148 -15.29 0.30 -2.61
CA ILE A 148 -15.10 0.67 -4.01
C ILE A 148 -13.67 0.34 -4.49
N SER A 149 -12.68 0.36 -3.59
CA SER A 149 -11.29 0.04 -3.95
C SER A 149 -11.12 -1.40 -4.45
N TYR A 150 -11.91 -2.33 -3.93
CA TYR A 150 -11.87 -3.74 -4.35
C TYR A 150 -12.86 -4.02 -5.47
N LEU A 151 -14.08 -3.45 -5.38
CA LEU A 151 -15.14 -3.65 -6.38
C LEU A 151 -14.79 -3.07 -7.75
N SER A 152 -13.96 -2.02 -7.80
CA SER A 152 -13.52 -1.43 -9.07
C SER A 152 -12.47 -2.28 -9.81
N ILE A 153 -11.83 -3.22 -9.10
CA ILE A 153 -10.78 -4.10 -9.67
C ILE A 153 -11.39 -5.43 -10.13
N CYS A 154 -12.46 -5.86 -9.49
CA CYS A 154 -13.04 -7.20 -9.66
C CYS A 154 -14.39 -7.14 -10.35
N ASP A 155 -14.52 -7.82 -11.49
CA ASP A 155 -15.83 -8.03 -12.12
C ASP A 155 -16.69 -8.98 -11.29
N ASP A 156 -16.06 -9.99 -10.67
CA ASP A 156 -16.67 -10.89 -9.70
C ASP A 156 -15.70 -11.07 -8.52
N VAL A 157 -16.09 -10.61 -7.35
CA VAL A 157 -15.26 -10.68 -6.13
C VAL A 157 -14.94 -12.12 -5.72
N SER A 158 -15.77 -13.09 -6.12
CA SER A 158 -15.52 -14.51 -5.84
C SER A 158 -14.33 -15.09 -6.63
N GLU A 159 -13.93 -14.43 -7.71
CA GLU A 159 -12.78 -14.79 -8.54
C GLU A 159 -11.51 -14.01 -8.16
N CYS A 160 -11.55 -13.24 -7.06
CA CYS A 160 -10.46 -12.41 -6.60
C CYS A 160 -10.01 -12.82 -5.20
N VAL A 161 -8.72 -12.64 -4.91
CA VAL A 161 -8.17 -12.77 -3.55
C VAL A 161 -7.25 -11.59 -3.25
N MET A 162 -7.42 -10.99 -2.08
CA MET A 162 -6.51 -9.96 -1.55
C MET A 162 -5.45 -10.58 -0.66
N ILE A 163 -4.19 -10.16 -0.81
CA ILE A 163 -3.07 -10.58 0.02
C ILE A 163 -2.37 -9.32 0.53
N GLY A 164 -2.25 -9.17 1.84
CA GLY A 164 -1.59 -8.02 2.45
C GLY A 164 -1.38 -8.18 3.94
N ASP A 165 -0.67 -7.23 4.54
CA ASP A 165 -0.29 -7.27 5.96
C ASP A 165 -1.23 -6.48 6.86
N SER A 166 -2.01 -5.55 6.30
CA SER A 166 -2.95 -4.73 7.06
C SER A 166 -4.24 -5.49 7.37
N TYR A 167 -4.48 -5.77 8.66
CA TYR A 167 -5.68 -6.46 9.10
C TYR A 167 -6.98 -5.76 8.63
N ASN A 168 -7.04 -4.44 8.73
CA ASN A 168 -8.23 -3.70 8.33
C ASN A 168 -8.34 -3.55 6.81
N ASN A 169 -7.24 -3.17 6.14
CA ASN A 169 -7.25 -2.83 4.73
C ASN A 169 -7.21 -4.05 3.81
N ASP A 170 -6.48 -5.12 4.19
CA ASP A 170 -6.20 -6.21 3.27
C ASP A 170 -6.92 -7.50 3.66
N PHE A 171 -7.47 -7.56 4.88
CA PHE A 171 -8.17 -8.74 5.37
C PHE A 171 -9.65 -8.48 5.65
N LEU A 172 -9.99 -7.58 6.57
CA LEU A 172 -11.40 -7.29 6.90
C LEU A 172 -12.13 -6.56 5.77
N GLY A 173 -11.50 -5.56 5.15
CA GLY A 173 -12.10 -4.80 4.05
C GLY A 173 -12.62 -5.69 2.92
N PRO A 174 -11.76 -6.54 2.30
CA PRO A 174 -12.19 -7.47 1.26
C PRO A 174 -13.22 -8.48 1.75
N LYS A 175 -13.06 -9.04 2.95
CA LYS A 175 -14.03 -9.99 3.52
C LYS A 175 -15.43 -9.41 3.71
N ASN A 176 -15.52 -8.13 4.06
CA ASN A 176 -16.80 -7.45 4.23
C ASN A 176 -17.63 -7.35 2.95
N ILE A 177 -17.01 -7.51 1.79
CA ILE A 177 -17.67 -7.56 0.48
C ILE A 177 -17.73 -8.96 -0.13
N GLY A 178 -17.36 -9.98 0.62
CA GLY A 178 -17.39 -11.38 0.16
C GLY A 178 -16.16 -11.81 -0.66
N MET A 179 -15.12 -10.99 -0.75
CA MET A 179 -13.85 -11.36 -1.39
C MET A 179 -13.02 -12.24 -0.45
N GLU A 180 -12.29 -13.19 -1.03
CA GLU A 180 -11.29 -13.95 -0.27
C GLU A 180 -10.10 -13.08 0.10
N ALA A 181 -9.57 -13.26 1.31
CA ALA A 181 -8.41 -12.54 1.79
C ALA A 181 -7.46 -13.45 2.56
N ILE A 182 -6.16 -13.25 2.35
CA ILE A 182 -5.07 -13.93 3.05
C ILE A 182 -4.23 -12.87 3.74
N LEU A 183 -4.18 -12.92 5.07
CA LEU A 183 -3.36 -12.01 5.85
C LEU A 183 -1.90 -12.47 5.86
N TYR A 184 -0.97 -11.61 5.48
CA TYR A 184 0.45 -11.82 5.70
C TYR A 184 0.83 -11.33 7.09
N ASP A 185 1.07 -12.25 8.02
CA ASP A 185 1.35 -11.98 9.43
C ASP A 185 2.61 -12.74 9.88
N PRO A 186 3.81 -12.28 9.46
CA PRO A 186 5.06 -12.98 9.74
C PRO A 186 5.38 -13.07 11.23
N ASP A 187 4.89 -12.14 12.03
CA ASP A 187 5.13 -12.07 13.48
C ASP A 187 4.07 -12.79 14.31
N ASP A 188 3.04 -13.39 13.66
CA ASP A 188 1.95 -14.12 14.33
C ASP A 188 1.14 -13.28 15.35
N LYS A 189 0.91 -12.02 15.01
CA LYS A 189 0.24 -11.06 15.90
C LYS A 189 -1.28 -11.21 15.94
N VAL A 190 -1.87 -11.75 14.88
CA VAL A 190 -3.32 -11.83 14.70
C VAL A 190 -3.79 -13.28 14.76
N SER A 191 -4.84 -13.54 15.53
CA SER A 191 -5.42 -14.88 15.66
C SER A 191 -6.47 -15.15 14.57
N GLU A 192 -6.01 -15.36 13.34
CA GLU A 192 -6.86 -15.67 12.17
C GLU A 192 -6.44 -17.00 11.53
N LYS A 193 -7.42 -17.67 10.87
CA LYS A 193 -7.16 -18.94 10.18
C LYS A 193 -6.61 -18.75 8.77
N CYS A 194 -7.10 -17.72 8.06
CA CYS A 194 -6.67 -17.43 6.68
C CYS A 194 -5.50 -16.46 6.70
N LYS A 195 -4.35 -16.92 7.22
CA LYS A 195 -3.11 -16.14 7.23
C LYS A 195 -1.91 -17.01 6.89
N ILE A 196 -0.87 -16.34 6.44
CA ILE A 196 0.46 -16.92 6.16
C ILE A 196 1.52 -16.15 6.95
N LYS A 197 2.59 -16.85 7.33
CA LYS A 197 3.76 -16.25 7.98
C LYS A 197 4.93 -16.06 7.02
N ARG A 198 4.92 -16.79 5.91
CA ARG A 198 5.93 -16.72 4.86
C ARG A 198 5.25 -16.67 3.50
N MET A 199 5.75 -15.84 2.60
CA MET A 199 5.19 -15.72 1.26
C MET A 199 5.18 -17.04 0.50
N ASN A 200 6.15 -17.90 0.73
CA ASN A 200 6.26 -19.19 0.07
C ASN A 200 5.07 -20.14 0.33
N GLU A 201 4.32 -19.93 1.42
CA GLU A 201 3.11 -20.69 1.72
C GLU A 201 2.00 -20.49 0.67
N LEU A 202 2.03 -19.37 -0.06
CA LEU A 202 1.10 -19.13 -1.18
C LEU A 202 1.21 -20.17 -2.28
N LYS A 203 2.38 -20.78 -2.48
CA LYS A 203 2.56 -21.86 -3.49
C LYS A 203 1.79 -23.14 -3.16
N GLU A 204 1.41 -23.33 -1.90
CA GLU A 204 0.61 -24.46 -1.47
C GLU A 204 -0.90 -24.16 -1.56
N MET A 205 -1.27 -22.88 -1.71
CA MET A 205 -2.66 -22.42 -1.75
C MET A 205 -3.17 -22.23 -3.19
N PHE A 206 -2.24 -21.97 -4.13
CA PHE A 206 -2.48 -21.71 -5.54
C PHE A 206 -1.74 -22.71 -6.46
#